data_cfcf20347291ca55d181265380d46233
#
_entry.id   cfcf20347291ca55d181265380d46233
#
_cell.length_a   1.000
_cell.length_b   1.000
_cell.length_c   1.000
_cell.angle_alpha   90.00
_cell.angle_beta   90.00
_cell.angle_gamma   90.00
#
_symmetry.space_group_name_H-M   'P 1'
#
loop_
_entity.id
_entity.type
_entity.pdbx_description
1 polymer ?
#
loop_
_entity_poly.entity_id
_entity_poly.type
_entity_poly.pdbx_seq_one_letter_code
_entity_poly.pdbx_strand_id
1 'polypeptide(L)'
;IIKRRKEFRLFAMVAEQSPSKKSRSIWLPFFDREVPFYIGSEVIAKMTNFAVVFAQCHKKDIGHYEIEFLEIARPPYDKSSNFITKEYVRLAERAILHDPSSWLWSNRRWKHAKVQXNXSRLINTKKNSAIX
;
A
#
# COMPACT_ATOMS: atom_id res chain seq x y z
N ILE A 1 -19.60 13.25 2.37
CA ILE A 1 -19.36 12.28 1.30
C ILE A 1 -20.63 11.45 1.03
N ILE A 2 -21.18 10.81 2.04
CA ILE A 2 -22.32 9.88 1.87
C ILE A 2 -23.59 10.56 1.33
N LYS A 3 -23.90 11.75 1.79
CA LYS A 3 -25.09 12.50 1.37
C LYS A 3 -25.13 12.81 -0.13
N ARG A 4 -23.96 12.85 -0.79
CA ARG A 4 -23.85 13.24 -2.21
C ARG A 4 -23.39 12.09 -3.10
N ARG A 5 -23.55 10.84 -2.66
CA ARG A 5 -23.06 9.67 -3.42
C ARG A 5 -23.78 9.45 -4.76
N LYS A 6 -24.93 10.07 -4.95
CA LYS A 6 -25.68 9.97 -6.21
C LYS A 6 -25.14 10.88 -7.32
N GLU A 7 -24.26 11.83 -6.97
CA GLU A 7 -23.63 12.71 -7.95
C GLU A 7 -22.31 12.10 -8.42
N PHE A 8 -21.92 12.34 -9.66
CA PHE A 8 -20.61 11.93 -10.14
C PHE A 8 -19.54 12.68 -9.33
N ARG A 9 -18.66 11.94 -8.72
CA ARG A 9 -17.61 12.52 -7.89
C ARG A 9 -16.33 11.70 -7.97
N LEU A 10 -15.23 12.41 -7.93
CA LEU A 10 -13.90 11.82 -7.86
C LEU A 10 -13.28 12.22 -6.52
N PHE A 11 -12.79 11.25 -5.76
CA PHE A 11 -12.06 11.48 -4.52
C PHE A 11 -10.63 11.00 -4.69
N ALA A 12 -9.68 11.93 -4.63
CA ALA A 12 -8.28 11.59 -4.67
C ALA A 12 -7.78 11.39 -3.24
N MET A 13 -7.07 10.29 -3.00
CA MET A 13 -6.53 9.96 -1.68
C MET A 13 -5.06 9.59 -1.78
N VAL A 14 -4.26 10.16 -0.89
CA VAL A 14 -2.84 9.86 -0.80
C VAL A 14 -2.66 8.71 0.19
N ALA A 15 -2.47 7.51 -0.33
CA ALA A 15 -2.40 6.29 0.48
C ALA A 15 -0.97 5.88 0.82
N GLU A 16 0.03 6.56 0.26
CA GLU A 16 1.45 6.21 0.47
C GLU A 16 1.99 6.63 1.84
N GLN A 17 1.32 7.55 2.52
CA GLN A 17 1.80 8.08 3.79
C GLN A 17 1.66 7.04 4.91
N SER A 18 2.61 7.06 5.83
CA SER A 18 2.57 6.19 7.00
C SER A 18 1.44 6.62 7.94
N PRO A 19 0.63 5.69 8.43
CA PRO A 19 -0.45 6.03 9.35
C PRO A 19 0.08 6.64 10.65
N SER A 20 -0.67 7.54 11.23
CA SER A 20 -0.41 8.00 12.59
C SER A 20 -0.80 6.90 13.59
N LYS A 21 -0.35 7.02 14.83
CA LYS A 21 -0.69 6.04 15.88
C LYS A 21 -2.19 5.90 16.12
N LYS A 22 -2.96 6.97 15.83
CA LYS A 22 -4.40 6.99 16.02
C LYS A 22 -5.20 6.57 14.80
N SER A 23 -4.54 6.39 13.64
CA SER A 23 -5.22 6.05 12.40
C SER A 23 -5.57 4.57 12.34
N ARG A 24 -6.73 4.27 11.76
CA ARG A 24 -7.13 2.89 11.48
C ARG A 24 -6.21 2.35 10.39
N SER A 25 -5.53 1.26 10.69
CA SER A 25 -4.54 0.67 9.80
C SER A 25 -4.52 -0.84 9.93
N ILE A 26 -3.96 -1.50 8.93
CA ILE A 26 -3.66 -2.93 8.98
C ILE A 26 -2.18 -3.13 8.67
N TRP A 27 -1.61 -4.19 9.23
CA TRP A 27 -0.22 -4.55 9.02
C TRP A 27 -0.14 -5.52 7.84
N LEU A 28 0.66 -5.16 6.84
CA LEU A 28 0.84 -5.97 5.64
C LEU A 28 2.34 -6.07 5.30
N PRO A 29 2.78 -7.18 4.70
CA PRO A 29 4.15 -7.27 4.23
C PRO A 29 4.40 -6.29 3.07
N PHE A 30 5.54 -5.60 3.15
CA PHE A 30 5.99 -4.64 2.14
C PHE A 30 7.50 -4.73 2.07
N PHE A 31 8.03 -5.30 0.99
CA PHE A 31 9.46 -5.59 0.81
C PHE A 31 10.05 -6.31 2.03
N ASP A 32 9.43 -7.45 2.38
CA ASP A 32 9.88 -8.35 3.44
C ASP A 32 9.85 -7.78 4.87
N ARG A 33 9.14 -6.65 5.05
CA ARG A 33 8.92 -6.06 6.38
C ARG A 33 7.43 -5.85 6.59
N GLU A 34 6.97 -6.06 7.79
CA GLU A 34 5.59 -5.74 8.14
C GLU A 34 5.46 -4.26 8.43
N VAL A 35 4.57 -3.59 7.70
CA VAL A 35 4.39 -2.14 7.72
C VAL A 35 2.91 -1.85 7.86
N PRO A 36 2.52 -0.85 8.66
CA PRO A 36 1.11 -0.48 8.75
C PRO A 36 0.68 0.35 7.54
N PHE A 37 -0.50 0.04 7.02
CA PHE A 37 -1.13 0.76 5.92
C PHE A 37 -2.46 1.32 6.37
N TYR A 38 -2.70 2.57 6.03
CA TYR A 38 -3.95 3.26 6.33
C TYR A 38 -5.09 2.68 5.49
N ILE A 39 -6.23 2.39 6.14
CA ILE A 39 -7.37 1.76 5.46
C ILE A 39 -8.48 2.75 5.09
N GLY A 40 -8.21 4.05 5.17
CA GLY A 40 -9.22 5.07 4.91
C GLY A 40 -9.86 4.97 3.53
N SER A 41 -9.06 4.70 2.50
CA SER A 41 -9.55 4.56 1.13
C SER A 41 -10.56 3.40 1.02
N GLU A 42 -10.23 2.29 1.67
CA GLU A 42 -11.10 1.10 1.69
C GLU A 42 -12.41 1.37 2.40
N VAL A 43 -12.35 2.05 3.56
CA VAL A 43 -13.54 2.42 4.33
C VAL A 43 -14.44 3.32 3.48
N ILE A 44 -13.88 4.33 2.84
CA ILE A 44 -14.65 5.27 2.01
C ILE A 44 -15.27 4.54 0.80
N ALA A 45 -14.50 3.68 0.13
CA ALA A 45 -15.02 2.93 -1.02
C ALA A 45 -16.22 2.07 -0.65
N LYS A 46 -16.15 1.38 0.49
CA LYS A 46 -17.25 0.52 0.98
C LYS A 46 -18.47 1.35 1.41
N MET A 47 -18.26 2.49 2.04
CA MET A 47 -19.35 3.37 2.47
C MET A 47 -20.06 4.04 1.30
N THR A 48 -19.33 4.41 0.26
CA THR A 48 -19.88 5.12 -0.90
C THR A 48 -20.26 4.20 -2.04
N ASN A 49 -19.77 2.98 -2.05
CA ASN A 49 -19.94 2.01 -3.13
C ASN A 49 -19.32 2.51 -4.44
N PHE A 50 -18.23 3.26 -4.34
CA PHE A 50 -17.49 3.79 -5.49
C PHE A 50 -16.42 2.79 -5.92
N ALA A 51 -16.16 2.74 -7.23
CA ALA A 51 -15.01 2.01 -7.77
C ALA A 51 -13.70 2.68 -7.33
N VAL A 52 -12.64 1.90 -7.22
CA VAL A 52 -11.32 2.38 -6.78
C VAL A 52 -10.30 2.13 -7.89
N VAL A 53 -9.54 3.17 -8.22
CA VAL A 53 -8.46 3.08 -9.19
C VAL A 53 -7.15 3.54 -8.54
N PHE A 54 -6.05 2.95 -8.97
CA PHE A 54 -4.69 3.33 -8.60
C PHE A 54 -4.15 4.22 -9.72
N ALA A 55 -3.70 5.42 -9.36
CA ALA A 55 -3.09 6.35 -10.31
C ALA A 55 -1.57 6.26 -10.19
N GLN A 56 -0.91 5.86 -11.25
CA GLN A 56 0.54 5.75 -11.32
C GLN A 56 1.09 6.79 -12.29
N CYS A 57 2.04 7.58 -11.82
CA CYS A 57 2.67 8.62 -12.65
C CYS A 57 3.98 8.07 -13.21
N HIS A 58 4.15 8.18 -14.52
CA HIS A 58 5.37 7.79 -15.22
C HIS A 58 6.02 9.03 -15.82
N LYS A 59 7.30 9.24 -15.53
CA LYS A 59 8.07 10.28 -16.18
C LYS A 59 8.55 9.76 -17.55
N LYS A 60 8.17 10.45 -18.61
CA LYS A 60 8.58 10.08 -19.96
C LYS A 60 9.82 10.84 -20.38
N ASP A 61 9.80 12.18 -20.25
CA ASP A 61 10.89 13.09 -20.59
C ASP A 61 10.87 14.25 -19.62
N ILE A 62 11.84 15.16 -19.74
CA ILE A 62 11.88 16.38 -18.93
C ILE A 62 10.59 17.19 -19.18
N GLY A 63 9.80 17.37 -18.13
CA GLY A 63 8.53 18.08 -18.19
C GLY A 63 7.36 17.31 -18.77
N HIS A 64 7.56 16.02 -19.12
CA HIS A 64 6.48 15.16 -19.64
C HIS A 64 6.20 14.01 -18.71
N TYR A 65 4.95 13.91 -18.26
CA TYR A 65 4.47 12.86 -17.36
C TYR A 65 3.23 12.20 -17.96
N GLU A 66 3.11 10.93 -17.72
CA GLU A 66 1.94 10.15 -18.13
C GLU A 66 1.33 9.52 -16.88
N ILE A 67 0.02 9.64 -16.74
CA ILE A 67 -0.69 9.03 -15.61
C ILE A 67 -1.46 7.82 -16.13
N GLU A 68 -1.16 6.67 -15.56
CA GLU A 68 -1.86 5.42 -15.84
C GLU A 68 -2.84 5.15 -14.70
N PHE A 69 -4.07 4.76 -15.05
CA PHE A 69 -5.08 4.39 -14.09
C PHE A 69 -5.31 2.89 -14.15
N LEU A 70 -5.07 2.21 -13.03
CA LEU A 70 -5.27 0.77 -12.90
C LEU A 70 -6.44 0.51 -11.95
N GLU A 71 -7.43 -0.25 -12.40
CA GLU A 71 -8.56 -0.57 -11.54
C GLU A 71 -8.12 -1.50 -10.41
N ILE A 72 -8.41 -1.09 -9.17
CA ILE A 72 -8.20 -1.93 -8.00
C ILE A 72 -9.44 -2.77 -7.73
N ALA A 73 -10.60 -2.15 -7.68
CA ALA A 73 -11.82 -2.83 -7.27
C ALA A 73 -13.06 -2.02 -7.66
N ARG A 74 -14.16 -2.73 -7.80
CA ARG A 74 -15.47 -2.12 -7.98
C ARG A 74 -16.51 -2.86 -7.16
N PRO A 75 -17.61 -2.20 -6.79
CA PRO A 75 -18.65 -2.85 -6.01
C PRO A 75 -19.28 -4.03 -6.76
N PRO A 76 -19.90 -4.99 -6.06
CA PRO A 76 -20.14 -5.01 -4.61
C PRO A 76 -18.91 -5.38 -3.80
N TYR A 77 -18.83 -4.85 -2.56
CA TYR A 77 -17.67 -5.05 -1.69
C TYR A 77 -18.01 -5.98 -0.51
N ASP A 78 -17.09 -6.89 -0.20
CA ASP A 78 -17.11 -7.69 1.01
C ASP A 78 -16.65 -6.79 2.18
N LYS A 79 -17.53 -6.57 3.15
CA LYS A 79 -17.26 -5.68 4.28
C LYS A 79 -16.12 -6.19 5.18
N SER A 80 -15.91 -7.51 5.22
CA SER A 80 -14.88 -8.12 6.07
C SER A 80 -13.50 -8.17 5.41
N SER A 81 -13.44 -8.00 4.10
CA SER A 81 -12.21 -8.11 3.34
C SER A 81 -11.40 -6.80 3.39
N ASN A 82 -10.09 -6.92 3.36
CA ASN A 82 -9.17 -5.78 3.17
C ASN A 82 -8.54 -5.83 1.77
N PHE A 83 -9.30 -6.30 0.80
CA PHE A 83 -8.83 -6.52 -0.57
C PHE A 83 -8.28 -5.24 -1.22
N ILE A 84 -8.96 -4.11 -1.03
CA ILE A 84 -8.56 -2.83 -1.65
C ILE A 84 -7.17 -2.41 -1.15
N THR A 85 -6.97 -2.45 0.16
CA THR A 85 -5.69 -2.10 0.77
C THR A 85 -4.57 -3.06 0.34
N LYS A 86 -4.85 -4.36 0.34
CA LYS A 86 -3.87 -5.37 -0.09
C LYS A 86 -3.48 -5.20 -1.56
N GLU A 87 -4.45 -4.91 -2.41
CA GLU A 87 -4.20 -4.71 -3.83
C GLU A 87 -3.41 -3.42 -4.08
N TYR A 88 -3.72 -2.37 -3.33
CA TYR A 88 -2.93 -1.13 -3.37
C TYR A 88 -1.47 -1.41 -3.02
N VAL A 89 -1.21 -2.18 -1.97
CA VAL A 89 0.15 -2.51 -1.53
C VAL A 89 0.90 -3.27 -2.63
N ARG A 90 0.23 -4.25 -3.26
CA ARG A 90 0.81 -5.02 -4.36
C ARG A 90 1.19 -4.11 -5.54
N LEU A 91 0.30 -3.20 -5.92
CA LEU A 91 0.55 -2.28 -7.02
C LEU A 91 1.65 -1.28 -6.68
N ALA A 92 1.71 -0.81 -5.43
CA ALA A 92 2.76 0.11 -4.97
C ALA A 92 4.14 -0.57 -5.02
N GLU A 93 4.26 -1.81 -4.55
CA GLU A 93 5.52 -2.57 -4.66
C GLU A 93 5.96 -2.71 -6.10
N ARG A 94 5.02 -3.07 -6.98
CA ARG A 94 5.27 -3.25 -8.40
C ARG A 94 5.75 -1.94 -9.05
N ALA A 95 5.12 -0.82 -8.69
CA ALA A 95 5.51 0.50 -9.20
C ALA A 95 6.92 0.88 -8.76
N ILE A 96 7.28 0.60 -7.51
CA ILE A 96 8.62 0.88 -6.97
C ILE A 96 9.68 0.02 -7.68
N LEU A 97 9.40 -1.27 -7.88
CA LEU A 97 10.32 -2.17 -8.58
C LEU A 97 10.53 -1.76 -10.04
N HIS A 98 9.49 -1.23 -10.68
CA HIS A 98 9.57 -0.77 -12.07
C HIS A 98 10.40 0.51 -12.20
N ASP A 99 10.21 1.46 -11.30
CA ASP A 99 10.93 2.74 -11.32
C ASP A 99 11.17 3.24 -9.89
N PRO A 100 12.24 2.74 -9.23
CA PRO A 100 12.53 3.15 -7.85
C PRO A 100 12.77 4.66 -7.69
N SER A 101 13.24 5.32 -8.75
CA SER A 101 13.56 6.75 -8.70
C SER A 101 12.32 7.63 -8.59
N SER A 102 11.17 7.14 -9.02
CA SER A 102 9.94 7.92 -8.98
C SER A 102 9.24 7.88 -7.62
N TRP A 103 9.68 6.99 -6.72
CA TRP A 103 9.10 6.88 -5.39
C TRP A 103 9.60 7.99 -4.46
N LEU A 104 8.69 8.53 -3.66
CA LEU A 104 9.03 9.62 -2.72
C LEU A 104 9.73 9.04 -1.47
N TRP A 105 11.04 8.87 -1.56
CA TRP A 105 11.85 8.27 -0.51
C TRP A 105 11.94 9.12 0.77
N SER A 106 11.58 10.40 0.70
CA SER A 106 11.49 11.26 1.89
C SER A 106 10.37 10.82 2.84
N ASN A 107 9.38 10.11 2.33
CA ASN A 107 8.33 9.51 3.16
C ASN A 107 8.90 8.31 3.91
N ARG A 108 8.96 8.40 5.23
CA ARG A 108 9.49 7.33 6.09
C ARG A 108 8.51 6.17 6.20
N ARG A 109 8.33 5.42 5.10
CA ARG A 109 7.35 4.33 5.02
C ARG A 109 7.60 3.25 6.07
N TRP A 110 8.87 2.99 6.38
CA TRP A 110 9.27 1.95 7.33
C TRP A 110 9.46 2.44 8.76
N LYS A 111 8.97 3.65 9.07
CA LYS A 111 9.04 4.24 10.40
C LYS A 111 8.52 3.33 11.51
N HIS A 112 7.47 2.56 11.23
CA HIS A 112 6.85 1.66 12.20
C HIS A 112 7.00 0.18 11.80
N ALA A 113 7.91 -0.13 10.88
CA ALA A 113 8.09 -1.50 10.40
C ALA A 113 8.54 -2.43 11.52
N LYS A 114 7.96 -3.63 11.55
CA LYS A 114 8.41 -4.71 12.42
C LYS A 114 9.42 -5.55 11.66
N VAL A 115 10.60 -5.76 12.25
CA VAL A 115 11.62 -6.64 11.68
C VAL A 115 11.17 -8.08 11.95
N GLN A 116 11.02 -8.86 10.90
CA GLN A 116 10.79 -10.30 11.08
C GLN A 116 12.12 -10.96 11.35
N UNK A 117 12.40 -11.40 12.44
CA UNK A 117 13.40 -12.04 12.77
C UNK A 117 13.27 -13.34 12.28
N ASN A 118 13.87 -13.46 11.29
CA ASN A 118 13.98 -14.78 10.73
C ASN A 118 14.77 -15.72 11.65
N UNK A 119 14.11 -16.08 12.32
CA UNK A 119 14.56 -16.95 13.21
C UNK A 119 15.23 -18.11 12.68
N SER A 120 14.80 -18.55 11.58
CA SER A 120 15.39 -19.69 10.87
C SER A 120 16.86 -19.49 10.50
N ARG A 121 17.29 -18.27 10.29
CA ARG A 121 18.71 -18.00 10.01
C ARG A 121 19.61 -18.13 11.24
N LEU A 122 19.08 -17.85 12.43
CA LEU A 122 19.87 -17.94 13.67
C LEU A 122 20.12 -19.40 14.11
N ILE A 123 19.24 -20.32 13.74
CA ILE A 123 19.37 -21.73 14.11
C ILE A 123 20.46 -22.41 13.28
N ASN A 124 20.61 -22.03 12.03
CA ASN A 124 21.64 -22.61 11.16
C ASN A 124 23.05 -22.11 11.48
N THR A 125 23.17 -20.89 12.02
CA THR A 125 24.49 -20.36 12.39
C THR A 125 25.03 -21.05 13.64
N LYS A 126 24.13 -21.42 14.57
CA LYS A 126 24.56 -22.14 15.80
C LYS A 126 24.91 -23.61 15.55
N LYS A 127 24.31 -24.25 14.54
CA LYS A 127 24.63 -25.63 14.19
C LYS A 127 26.01 -25.75 13.51
N ASN A 128 26.43 -24.75 12.75
CA ASN A 128 27.74 -24.78 12.09
C ASN A 128 28.89 -24.42 13.00
N SER A 129 28.67 -23.75 14.14
CA SER A 129 29.69 -23.45 15.13
C SER A 129 29.86 -24.58 16.17
N ALA A 130 28.91 -25.55 16.23
CA ALA A 130 29.02 -26.72 17.13
C ALA A 130 29.74 -27.92 16.47
N ILE A 131 30.15 -27.86 15.22
CA ILE A 131 30.88 -28.92 14.50
C ILE A 131 32.35 -28.56 14.24
N UNK A 132 32.51 -27.71 14.73
CA UNK A 132 33.85 -27.33 14.65
C UNK A 132 34.54 -27.47 15.75
#